data_cc635c5a256d9401825b4d49bc9f94dd
#
_entry.id   cc635c5a256d9401825b4d49bc9f94dd
#
_cell.length_a   1.000
_cell.length_b   1.000
_cell.length_c   1.000
_cell.angle_alpha   90.00
_cell.angle_beta   90.00
_cell.angle_gamma   90.00
#
_symmetry.space_group_name_H-M   'P 1'
#
loop_
_entity.id
_entity.type
_entity.pdbx_description
1 polymer ?
#
loop_
_entity_poly.entity_id
_entity_poly.type
_entity_poly.pdbx_seq_one_letter_code
_entity_poly.pdbx_strand_id
1 'polypeptide(L)'
;MNWKLIAIVVATLALFSVPTEAGSFGVYGSYWSSDEADNSWGGGARVGFDFAKWMELEFHATYYPDFGTNVFTQDVELKAIPVDGGLKFNFLPDKMVNPYAGLGVTYYFLDSNQGSIDNETGFYGEAGLDFGNEDVRFFVEAMWRKLDTSISVDTFTQDVAFDGIDWNAGVVWRWGK
;
A
#
# COMPACT_ATOMS: atom_id res chain seq x y z
N MET A 1 -1.56 -24.34 4.37
CA MET A 1 -0.55 -23.25 4.25
C MET A 1 -0.78 -22.59 2.89
N ASN A 2 -1.28 -21.36 2.87
CA ASN A 2 -1.70 -20.66 1.63
C ASN A 2 -0.48 -20.39 0.74
N TRP A 3 -0.43 -21.02 -0.42
CA TRP A 3 0.64 -20.81 -1.40
C TRP A 3 0.77 -19.34 -1.84
N LYS A 4 -0.32 -18.55 -1.76
CA LYS A 4 -0.33 -17.10 -2.00
C LYS A 4 0.54 -16.33 -0.99
N LEU A 5 0.47 -16.70 0.29
CA LEU A 5 1.35 -16.15 1.34
C LEU A 5 2.82 -16.49 1.09
N ILE A 6 3.09 -17.72 0.65
CA ILE A 6 4.46 -18.16 0.29
C ILE A 6 4.96 -17.35 -0.91
N ALA A 7 4.12 -17.13 -1.92
CA ALA A 7 4.49 -16.34 -3.10
C ALA A 7 4.81 -14.88 -2.73
N ILE A 8 4.03 -14.26 -1.84
CA ILE A 8 4.30 -12.90 -1.33
C ILE A 8 5.61 -12.86 -0.58
N VAL A 9 5.85 -13.81 0.35
CA VAL A 9 7.10 -13.89 1.12
C VAL A 9 8.30 -14.12 0.19
N VAL A 10 8.17 -15.00 -0.80
CA VAL A 10 9.24 -15.26 -1.79
C VAL A 10 9.49 -14.04 -2.67
N ALA A 11 8.45 -13.37 -3.14
CA ALA A 11 8.58 -12.14 -3.91
C ALA A 11 9.26 -11.03 -3.09
N THR A 12 8.85 -10.86 -1.83
CA THR A 12 9.48 -9.90 -0.90
C THR A 12 10.96 -10.25 -0.67
N LEU A 13 11.27 -11.53 -0.41
CA LEU A 13 12.66 -11.97 -0.22
C LEU A 13 13.49 -11.83 -1.50
N ALA A 14 12.91 -12.02 -2.68
CA ALA A 14 13.59 -11.80 -3.96
C ALA A 14 13.94 -10.33 -4.18
N LEU A 15 13.11 -9.39 -3.73
CA LEU A 15 13.39 -7.96 -3.78
C LEU A 15 14.61 -7.59 -2.90
N PHE A 16 14.80 -8.25 -1.76
CA PHE A 16 16.00 -8.07 -0.94
C PHE A 16 17.29 -8.65 -1.56
N SER A 17 17.16 -9.45 -2.60
CA SER A 17 18.30 -10.06 -3.30
C SER A 17 18.85 -9.19 -4.45
N VAL A 18 18.18 -8.08 -4.77
CA VAL A 18 18.68 -7.11 -5.76
C VAL A 18 19.82 -6.33 -5.11
N PRO A 19 21.06 -6.42 -5.64
CA PRO A 19 22.18 -5.62 -5.13
C PRO A 19 21.95 -4.17 -5.54
N THR A 20 21.22 -3.41 -4.74
CA THR A 20 21.07 -1.97 -4.91
C THR A 20 22.11 -1.29 -4.04
N GLU A 21 22.89 -0.40 -4.66
CA GLU A 21 23.87 0.38 -3.93
C GLU A 21 23.19 1.30 -2.89
N ALA A 22 21.93 1.72 -3.17
CA ALA A 22 21.14 2.56 -2.27
C ALA A 22 19.66 2.12 -2.24
N GLY A 23 19.05 2.20 -1.07
CA GLY A 23 17.65 1.85 -0.91
C GLY A 23 17.08 2.23 0.45
N SER A 24 15.84 1.82 0.69
CA SER A 24 15.10 2.12 1.91
C SER A 24 14.23 0.94 2.34
N PHE A 25 13.99 0.85 3.66
CA PHE A 25 13.00 -0.02 4.26
C PHE A 25 12.24 0.77 5.32
N GLY A 26 10.93 0.63 5.36
CA GLY A 26 10.10 1.32 6.34
C GLY A 26 8.96 0.48 6.86
N VAL A 27 8.45 0.90 8.03
CA VAL A 27 7.22 0.37 8.62
C VAL A 27 6.31 1.52 9.00
N TYR A 28 5.00 1.31 8.91
CA TYR A 28 4.03 2.37 9.15
C TYR A 28 2.71 1.87 9.68
N GLY A 29 2.00 2.76 10.37
CA GLY A 29 0.57 2.66 10.62
C GLY A 29 -0.19 3.34 9.49
N SER A 30 -1.34 2.80 9.15
CA SER A 30 -2.23 3.29 8.11
C SER A 30 -3.64 3.47 8.64
N TYR A 31 -4.31 4.52 8.18
CA TYR A 31 -5.71 4.77 8.40
C TYR A 31 -6.42 4.98 7.08
N TRP A 32 -7.25 4.03 6.70
CA TRP A 32 -8.07 4.11 5.50
C TRP A 32 -9.34 4.88 5.79
N SER A 33 -9.59 5.92 5.00
CA SER A 33 -10.85 6.64 4.96
C SER A 33 -11.49 6.43 3.59
N SER A 34 -12.60 5.71 3.56
CA SER A 34 -13.37 5.42 2.34
C SER A 34 -14.63 6.26 2.31
N ASP A 35 -15.08 6.60 1.10
CA ASP A 35 -16.36 7.30 0.89
C ASP A 35 -17.56 6.34 1.01
N GLU A 36 -17.38 5.04 0.77
CA GLU A 36 -18.47 4.04 0.70
C GLU A 36 -18.32 2.86 1.68
N ALA A 37 -17.17 2.72 2.37
CA ALA A 37 -16.93 1.66 3.35
C ALA A 37 -16.60 2.23 4.72
N ASP A 38 -16.62 1.38 5.75
CA ASP A 38 -16.17 1.77 7.09
C ASP A 38 -14.67 2.07 7.11
N ASN A 39 -14.30 3.06 7.92
CA ASN A 39 -12.89 3.40 8.11
C ASN A 39 -12.14 2.24 8.79
N SER A 40 -10.91 1.98 8.36
CA SER A 40 -10.10 0.89 8.91
C SER A 40 -8.70 1.32 9.29
N TRP A 41 -8.20 0.75 10.38
CA TRP A 41 -6.80 0.88 10.78
C TRP A 41 -6.01 -0.32 10.30
N GLY A 42 -4.81 -0.05 9.81
CA GLY A 42 -3.91 -1.05 9.30
C GLY A 42 -2.47 -0.75 9.66
N GLY A 43 -1.60 -1.62 9.19
CA GLY A 43 -0.16 -1.42 9.29
C GLY A 43 0.54 -2.06 8.11
N GLY A 44 1.67 -1.50 7.73
CA GLY A 44 2.37 -1.95 6.55
C GLY A 44 3.87 -1.81 6.64
N ALA A 45 4.50 -2.33 5.58
CA ALA A 45 5.92 -2.16 5.33
C ALA A 45 6.12 -1.65 3.91
N ARG A 46 7.21 -0.91 3.71
CA ARG A 46 7.62 -0.43 2.39
C ARG A 46 9.09 -0.69 2.15
N VAL A 47 9.45 -0.87 0.90
CA VAL A 47 10.82 -1.05 0.43
C VAL A 47 11.02 -0.16 -0.79
N GLY A 48 12.13 0.56 -0.82
CA GLY A 48 12.47 1.44 -1.91
C GLY A 48 13.86 1.16 -2.47
N PHE A 49 14.03 1.42 -3.77
CA PHE A 49 15.30 1.27 -4.50
C PHE A 49 15.58 2.58 -5.24
N ASP A 50 16.66 3.24 -4.86
CA ASP A 50 17.05 4.54 -5.44
C ASP A 50 17.67 4.32 -6.83
N PHE A 51 17.01 4.80 -7.90
CA PHE A 51 17.60 4.90 -9.24
C PHE A 51 18.39 6.19 -9.43
N ALA A 52 17.92 7.24 -8.76
CA ALA A 52 18.57 8.53 -8.71
C ALA A 52 18.18 9.19 -7.38
N LYS A 53 18.91 10.22 -6.96
CA LYS A 53 18.61 10.94 -5.72
C LYS A 53 17.17 11.45 -5.64
N TRP A 54 16.56 11.76 -6.78
CA TRP A 54 15.22 12.32 -6.89
C TRP A 54 14.15 11.29 -7.30
N MET A 55 14.54 10.03 -7.59
CA MET A 55 13.61 8.99 -8.07
C MET A 55 13.90 7.64 -7.42
N GLU A 56 12.86 7.05 -6.85
CA GLU A 56 12.87 5.78 -6.14
C GLU A 56 11.78 4.86 -6.73
N LEU A 57 12.09 3.60 -6.96
CA LEU A 57 11.10 2.55 -7.17
C LEU A 57 10.66 2.06 -5.80
N GLU A 58 9.37 2.14 -5.49
CA GLU A 58 8.85 1.82 -4.18
C GLU A 58 7.80 0.72 -4.26
N PHE A 59 7.80 -0.16 -3.25
CA PHE A 59 6.79 -1.19 -3.06
C PHE A 59 6.26 -1.11 -1.63
N HIS A 60 4.93 -1.18 -1.49
CA HIS A 60 4.25 -1.21 -0.22
C HIS A 60 3.45 -2.50 -0.07
N ALA A 61 3.27 -2.95 1.17
CA ALA A 61 2.31 -3.97 1.51
C ALA A 61 1.64 -3.55 2.82
N THR A 62 0.33 -3.35 2.78
CA THR A 62 -0.47 -2.94 3.94
C THR A 62 -1.43 -4.07 4.31
N TYR A 63 -1.65 -4.28 5.59
CA TYR A 63 -2.62 -5.23 6.11
C TYR A 63 -3.70 -4.48 6.88
N TYR A 64 -4.95 -4.66 6.45
CA TYR A 64 -6.14 -4.17 7.12
C TYR A 64 -6.90 -5.37 7.68
N PRO A 65 -6.90 -5.57 9.01
CA PRO A 65 -7.52 -6.74 9.64
C PRO A 65 -9.04 -6.71 9.60
N ASP A 66 -9.64 -5.54 9.51
CA ASP A 66 -11.06 -5.34 9.69
C ASP A 66 -11.58 -4.31 8.68
N PHE A 67 -12.20 -4.82 7.61
CA PHE A 67 -12.85 -4.04 6.58
C PHE A 67 -14.36 -4.36 6.69
N GLY A 68 -15.07 -3.65 7.56
CA GLY A 68 -16.51 -3.80 7.67
C GLY A 68 -17.21 -3.16 6.48
N THR A 69 -18.00 -3.94 5.72
CA THR A 69 -19.00 -3.37 4.83
C THR A 69 -20.35 -3.94 5.18
N ASN A 70 -21.33 -3.07 5.39
CA ASN A 70 -22.73 -3.46 5.55
C ASN A 70 -23.34 -3.74 4.18
N VAL A 71 -23.17 -4.95 3.66
CA VAL A 71 -23.87 -5.41 2.46
C VAL A 71 -25.03 -6.32 2.89
N PHE A 72 -26.27 -5.88 2.67
CA PHE A 72 -27.50 -6.64 2.92
C PHE A 72 -27.64 -7.22 4.33
N THR A 73 -27.63 -6.41 5.39
CA THR A 73 -27.95 -6.82 6.79
C THR A 73 -27.11 -7.97 7.37
N GLN A 74 -25.97 -8.28 6.82
CA GLN A 74 -25.01 -9.22 7.39
C GLN A 74 -23.65 -8.52 7.53
N ASP A 75 -23.07 -8.62 8.72
CA ASP A 75 -21.70 -8.17 8.98
C ASP A 75 -20.75 -9.12 8.24
N VAL A 76 -20.17 -8.66 7.14
CA VAL A 76 -19.15 -9.39 6.39
C VAL A 76 -17.80 -8.84 6.77
N GLU A 77 -17.03 -9.61 7.50
CA GLU A 77 -15.63 -9.28 7.79
C GLU A 77 -14.78 -9.55 6.54
N LEU A 78 -14.25 -8.51 5.94
CA LEU A 78 -13.31 -8.57 4.84
C LEU A 78 -11.91 -8.26 5.34
N LYS A 79 -10.93 -9.01 4.88
CA LYS A 79 -9.51 -8.72 5.07
C LYS A 79 -8.92 -8.30 3.75
N ALA A 80 -8.24 -7.17 3.73
CA ALA A 80 -7.60 -6.65 2.54
C ALA A 80 -6.08 -6.52 2.74
N ILE A 81 -5.33 -6.98 1.74
CA ILE A 81 -3.89 -6.78 1.66
C ILE A 81 -3.58 -6.14 0.31
N PRO A 82 -3.63 -4.79 0.21
CA PRO A 82 -3.09 -4.10 -0.94
C PRO A 82 -1.57 -4.24 -1.00
N VAL A 83 -1.08 -4.57 -2.19
CA VAL A 83 0.34 -4.57 -2.53
C VAL A 83 0.54 -3.58 -3.67
N ASP A 84 1.33 -2.55 -3.41
CA ASP A 84 1.55 -1.43 -4.30
C ASP A 84 2.94 -1.50 -4.91
N GLY A 85 3.09 -1.01 -6.13
CA GLY A 85 4.38 -0.82 -6.79
C GLY A 85 4.35 0.40 -7.67
N GLY A 86 5.32 1.29 -7.52
CA GLY A 86 5.32 2.55 -8.25
C GLY A 86 6.61 3.35 -8.17
N LEU A 87 6.55 4.56 -8.68
CA LEU A 87 7.65 5.50 -8.71
C LEU A 87 7.36 6.67 -7.77
N LYS A 88 8.31 6.94 -6.90
CA LYS A 88 8.33 8.08 -5.98
C LYS A 88 9.35 9.11 -6.44
N PHE A 89 8.95 10.35 -6.42
CA PHE A 89 9.75 11.51 -6.81
C PHE A 89 10.01 12.37 -5.59
N ASN A 90 11.28 12.43 -5.19
CA ASN A 90 11.79 13.20 -4.07
C ASN A 90 12.18 14.61 -4.55
N PHE A 91 11.55 15.66 -4.03
CA PHE A 91 11.81 17.03 -4.49
C PHE A 91 13.02 17.68 -3.81
N LEU A 92 13.29 17.31 -2.56
CA LEU A 92 14.41 17.84 -1.77
C LEU A 92 15.16 16.71 -1.05
N PRO A 93 15.77 15.74 -1.80
CA PRO A 93 16.27 14.49 -1.23
C PRO A 93 17.41 14.69 -0.20
N ASP A 94 18.23 15.73 -0.38
CA ASP A 94 19.39 16.03 0.50
C ASP A 94 19.02 16.98 1.67
N LYS A 95 17.71 17.28 1.87
CA LYS A 95 17.24 18.16 2.94
C LYS A 95 16.64 17.38 4.10
N MET A 96 16.68 17.98 5.29
CA MET A 96 16.06 17.42 6.49
C MET A 96 14.55 17.19 6.32
N VAL A 97 13.89 18.04 5.54
CA VAL A 97 12.49 17.87 5.13
C VAL A 97 12.45 17.69 3.62
N ASN A 98 11.92 16.59 3.18
CA ASN A 98 11.80 16.24 1.77
C ASN A 98 10.34 15.98 1.40
N PRO A 99 9.69 16.92 0.71
CA PRO A 99 8.42 16.65 0.06
C PRO A 99 8.60 15.63 -1.06
N TYR A 100 7.61 14.77 -1.24
CA TYR A 100 7.60 13.81 -2.34
C TYR A 100 6.19 13.60 -2.89
N ALA A 101 6.13 13.06 -4.10
CA ALA A 101 4.91 12.56 -4.70
C ALA A 101 5.24 11.29 -5.48
N GLY A 102 4.26 10.42 -5.62
CA GLY A 102 4.44 9.15 -6.33
C GLY A 102 3.16 8.71 -7.02
N LEU A 103 3.30 7.70 -7.86
CA LEU A 103 2.19 7.06 -8.56
C LEU A 103 2.56 5.61 -8.92
N GLY A 104 1.57 4.75 -8.99
CA GLY A 104 1.80 3.35 -9.30
C GLY A 104 0.53 2.55 -9.46
N VAL A 105 0.72 1.24 -9.37
CA VAL A 105 -0.34 0.24 -9.45
C VAL A 105 -0.50 -0.48 -8.11
N THR A 106 -1.72 -0.81 -7.78
CA THR A 106 -2.08 -1.58 -6.59
C THR A 106 -2.67 -2.91 -7.02
N TYR A 107 -2.29 -3.98 -6.35
CA TYR A 107 -2.92 -5.28 -6.44
C TYR A 107 -3.50 -5.68 -5.10
N TYR A 108 -4.81 -5.93 -5.06
CA TYR A 108 -5.54 -6.27 -3.85
C TYR A 108 -5.68 -7.77 -3.70
N PHE A 109 -5.15 -8.32 -2.61
CA PHE A 109 -5.49 -9.65 -2.14
C PHE A 109 -6.66 -9.52 -1.18
N LEU A 110 -7.82 -9.96 -1.64
CA LEU A 110 -9.06 -9.95 -0.85
C LEU A 110 -9.32 -11.36 -0.32
N ASP A 111 -9.61 -11.47 0.97
CA ASP A 111 -10.03 -12.72 1.60
C ASP A 111 -11.35 -12.48 2.34
N SER A 112 -12.37 -13.29 2.02
CA SER A 112 -13.69 -13.19 2.61
C SER A 112 -14.07 -14.50 3.29
N ASN A 113 -14.71 -14.39 4.44
CA ASN A 113 -15.25 -15.56 5.15
C ASN A 113 -16.49 -16.16 4.45
N GLN A 114 -17.10 -15.44 3.48
CA GLN A 114 -18.31 -15.87 2.76
C GLN A 114 -18.16 -15.60 1.25
N GLY A 115 -17.58 -16.56 0.52
CA GLY A 115 -17.49 -16.52 -0.94
C GLY A 115 -16.08 -16.25 -1.47
N SER A 116 -15.86 -16.43 -2.78
CA SER A 116 -14.64 -16.05 -3.46
C SER A 116 -14.78 -14.65 -4.03
N ILE A 117 -13.93 -13.75 -3.61
CA ILE A 117 -13.77 -12.42 -4.22
C ILE A 117 -12.58 -12.49 -5.15
N ASP A 118 -12.72 -11.98 -6.36
CA ASP A 118 -11.62 -11.93 -7.31
C ASP A 118 -10.61 -10.85 -6.88
N ASN A 119 -9.33 -11.13 -7.13
CA ASN A 119 -8.26 -10.17 -6.88
C ASN A 119 -8.35 -9.05 -7.92
N GLU A 120 -8.17 -7.83 -7.48
CA GLU A 120 -8.35 -6.66 -8.32
C GLU A 120 -7.06 -5.84 -8.47
N THR A 121 -6.96 -5.12 -9.58
CA THR A 121 -5.83 -4.23 -9.87
C THR A 121 -6.35 -2.80 -9.97
N GLY A 122 -5.72 -1.89 -9.23
CA GLY A 122 -6.04 -0.48 -9.22
C GLY A 122 -4.82 0.39 -9.49
N PHE A 123 -5.03 1.70 -9.42
CA PHE A 123 -3.97 2.70 -9.48
C PHE A 123 -3.94 3.50 -8.19
N TYR A 124 -2.75 3.98 -7.83
CA TYR A 124 -2.62 4.90 -6.72
C TYR A 124 -1.79 6.13 -7.08
N GLY A 125 -2.03 7.20 -6.35
CA GLY A 125 -1.20 8.39 -6.30
C GLY A 125 -0.92 8.73 -4.85
N GLU A 126 0.28 9.19 -4.54
CA GLU A 126 0.69 9.53 -3.20
C GLU A 126 1.35 10.90 -3.13
N ALA A 127 1.25 11.54 -1.98
CA ALA A 127 2.00 12.74 -1.65
C ALA A 127 2.33 12.73 -0.16
N GLY A 128 3.56 13.12 0.19
CA GLY A 128 4.00 13.07 1.56
C GLY A 128 5.20 13.95 1.87
N LEU A 129 5.61 13.86 3.11
CA LEU A 129 6.77 14.54 3.66
C LEU A 129 7.63 13.51 4.41
N ASP A 130 8.88 13.40 4.02
CA ASP A 130 9.93 12.73 4.80
C ASP A 130 10.66 13.77 5.66
N PHE A 131 10.97 13.45 6.92
CA PHE A 131 11.76 14.32 7.79
C PHE A 131 12.69 13.52 8.70
N GLY A 132 13.94 13.92 8.74
CA GLY A 132 14.96 13.24 9.52
C GLY A 132 16.39 13.46 8.97
N ASN A 133 17.24 12.52 9.26
CA ASN A 133 18.63 12.50 8.79
C ASN A 133 18.79 11.60 7.53
N GLU A 134 20.02 11.30 7.15
CA GLU A 134 20.31 10.48 5.97
C GLU A 134 19.95 9.00 6.18
N ASP A 135 20.08 8.49 7.42
CA ASP A 135 19.90 7.07 7.74
C ASP A 135 18.47 6.74 8.17
N VAL A 136 17.83 7.66 8.91
CA VAL A 136 16.47 7.43 9.47
C VAL A 136 15.60 8.64 9.20
N ARG A 137 14.43 8.39 8.60
CA ARG A 137 13.42 9.40 8.33
C ARG A 137 12.08 8.96 8.88
N PHE A 138 11.36 9.89 9.45
CA PHE A 138 9.93 9.77 9.70
C PHE A 138 9.18 10.25 8.46
N PHE A 139 7.98 9.75 8.24
CA PHE A 139 7.16 10.24 7.16
C PHE A 139 5.70 10.34 7.55
N VAL A 140 5.01 11.22 6.85
CA VAL A 140 3.55 11.31 6.79
C VAL A 140 3.14 11.39 5.32
N GLU A 141 2.10 10.66 4.95
CA GLU A 141 1.71 10.45 3.56
C GLU A 141 0.20 10.36 3.44
N ALA A 142 -0.32 10.95 2.38
CA ALA A 142 -1.66 10.68 1.89
C ALA A 142 -1.53 9.89 0.59
N MET A 143 -2.17 8.72 0.53
CA MET A 143 -2.21 7.86 -0.64
C MET A 143 -3.66 7.74 -1.09
N TRP A 144 -3.94 8.23 -2.29
CA TRP A 144 -5.24 8.06 -2.93
C TRP A 144 -5.21 6.81 -3.80
N ARG A 145 -6.19 5.93 -3.60
CA ARG A 145 -6.36 4.71 -4.39
C ARG A 145 -7.68 4.72 -5.13
N LYS A 146 -7.61 4.27 -6.37
CA LYS A 146 -8.78 4.03 -7.19
C LYS A 146 -8.88 2.55 -7.51
N LEU A 147 -10.00 1.95 -7.14
CA LEU A 147 -10.30 0.55 -7.39
C LEU A 147 -11.70 0.43 -7.96
N ASP A 148 -11.80 0.04 -9.21
CA ASP A 148 -13.08 -0.34 -9.83
C ASP A 148 -13.19 -1.87 -9.74
N THR A 149 -14.10 -2.38 -8.91
CA THR A 149 -14.35 -3.82 -8.76
C THR A 149 -15.79 -4.16 -9.03
N SER A 150 -16.03 -5.39 -9.53
CA SER A 150 -17.36 -5.94 -9.75
C SER A 150 -17.57 -7.12 -8.82
N ILE A 151 -18.53 -7.03 -7.92
CA ILE A 151 -18.92 -8.14 -7.05
C ILE A 151 -20.08 -8.90 -7.71
N SER A 152 -19.86 -10.18 -8.02
CA SER A 152 -20.89 -11.07 -8.55
C SER A 152 -21.38 -12.01 -7.45
N VAL A 153 -22.65 -11.86 -7.07
CA VAL A 153 -23.34 -12.78 -6.17
C VAL A 153 -24.53 -13.40 -6.94
N ASP A 154 -24.44 -14.68 -7.22
CA ASP A 154 -25.40 -15.48 -7.99
C ASP A 154 -25.73 -14.91 -9.39
N THR A 155 -26.75 -14.10 -9.54
CA THR A 155 -27.22 -13.56 -10.83
C THR A 155 -27.14 -12.04 -10.89
N PHE A 156 -26.66 -11.39 -9.84
CA PHE A 156 -26.55 -9.94 -9.75
C PHE A 156 -25.08 -9.53 -9.72
N THR A 157 -24.69 -8.68 -10.65
CA THR A 157 -23.37 -8.02 -10.66
C THR A 157 -23.59 -6.57 -10.22
N GLN A 158 -22.89 -6.16 -9.18
CA GLN A 158 -22.89 -4.78 -8.73
C GLN A 158 -21.45 -4.25 -8.79
N ASP A 159 -21.27 -3.14 -9.52
CA ASP A 159 -20.02 -2.42 -9.53
C ASP A 159 -19.90 -1.65 -8.21
N VAL A 160 -18.82 -1.87 -7.50
CA VAL A 160 -18.49 -1.18 -6.24
C VAL A 160 -17.17 -0.48 -6.44
N ALA A 161 -17.17 0.84 -6.31
CA ALA A 161 -15.96 1.63 -6.34
C ALA A 161 -15.43 1.76 -4.92
N PHE A 162 -14.23 1.23 -4.66
CA PHE A 162 -13.51 1.43 -3.40
C PHE A 162 -12.49 2.56 -3.56
N ASP A 163 -13.01 3.76 -3.81
CA ASP A 163 -12.17 4.95 -3.81
C ASP A 163 -11.93 5.38 -2.36
N GLY A 164 -10.70 5.73 -2.03
CA GLY A 164 -10.37 6.12 -0.67
C GLY A 164 -9.02 6.80 -0.54
N ILE A 165 -8.81 7.38 0.63
CA ILE A 165 -7.54 8.00 1.00
C ILE A 165 -6.98 7.25 2.21
N ASP A 166 -5.75 6.75 2.07
CA ASP A 166 -4.96 6.25 3.20
C ASP A 166 -4.09 7.37 3.76
N TRP A 167 -4.13 7.51 5.05
CA TRP A 167 -3.21 8.33 5.81
C TRP A 167 -2.18 7.44 6.46
N ASN A 168 -0.93 7.54 6.00
CA ASN A 168 0.17 6.73 6.47
C ASN A 168 1.13 7.56 7.31
N ALA A 169 1.63 6.98 8.40
CA ALA A 169 2.69 7.58 9.19
C ALA A 169 3.65 6.49 9.70
N GLY A 170 4.95 6.72 9.58
CA GLY A 170 5.91 5.70 9.91
C GLY A 170 7.36 6.16 9.94
N VAL A 171 8.24 5.17 9.91
CA VAL A 171 9.69 5.36 9.92
C VAL A 171 10.33 4.57 8.78
N VAL A 172 11.35 5.17 8.17
CA VAL A 172 12.14 4.60 7.08
C VAL A 172 13.61 4.63 7.44
N TRP A 173 14.27 3.50 7.27
CA TRP A 173 15.72 3.36 7.32
C TRP A 173 16.27 3.33 5.90
N ARG A 174 17.36 4.06 5.66
CA ARG A 174 17.98 4.17 4.35
C ARG A 174 19.43 3.69 4.42
N TRP A 175 19.91 3.14 3.32
CA TRP A 175 21.29 2.66 3.18
C TRP A 175 21.87 3.01 1.80
N GLY A 176 23.21 2.98 1.66
CA GLY A 176 23.90 3.10 0.37
C GLY A 176 24.04 4.55 -0.14
N LYS A 177 23.98 5.53 0.75
CA LYS A 177 24.20 6.95 0.39
C LYS A 177 25.66 7.36 0.49
#